data_1e934b6f2f32312bcfcf5e587ac3bf5a
#
_entry.id   1e934b6f2f32312bcfcf5e587ac3bf5a
#
_cell.length_a   1.000
_cell.length_b   1.000
_cell.length_c   1.000
_cell.angle_alpha   90.00
_cell.angle_beta   90.00
_cell.angle_gamma   90.00
#
_symmetry.space_group_name_H-M   'P 1'
#
loop_
_entity.id
_entity.type
_entity.pdbx_description
1 polymer ?
#
loop_
_entity_poly.entity_id
_entity_poly.type
_entity_poly.pdbx_seq_one_letter_code
_entity_poly.pdbx_strand_id
1 'polypeptide(L)'
;MKGEIAKNYFLQGLNCCQAVVMAFKDELLLSEEQIKKLTIGFGGGLARQRLTCGAVSGMTIVISAVKSDGNDKAAAYSLIQKACEEFKAQTGSLICAEMLSGEILKDKSATPEERTPEYYKKRPCADLCFLAAEIAEEYNK
;
A
#
# COMPACT_ATOMS: atom_id res chain seq x y z
N MET A 1 -11.47 -0.83 10.55
CA MET A 1 -11.55 -2.30 10.42
C MET A 1 -10.56 -2.85 9.41
N LYS A 2 -10.59 -2.37 8.19
CA LYS A 2 -9.63 -2.83 7.16
C LYS A 2 -8.20 -2.44 7.50
N GLY A 3 -8.00 -1.30 8.15
CA GLY A 3 -6.68 -0.86 8.56
C GLY A 3 -5.97 -1.86 9.47
N GLU A 4 -6.66 -2.37 10.47
CA GLU A 4 -6.12 -3.39 11.37
C GLU A 4 -5.73 -4.66 10.62
N ILE A 5 -6.57 -5.08 9.69
CA ILE A 5 -6.33 -6.28 8.89
C ILE A 5 -5.09 -6.10 8.01
N ALA A 6 -4.98 -4.95 7.34
CA ALA A 6 -3.83 -4.64 6.49
C ALA A 6 -2.54 -4.59 7.31
N LYS A 7 -2.59 -3.90 8.46
CA LYS A 7 -1.43 -3.80 9.35
C LYS A 7 -0.97 -5.20 9.80
N ASN A 8 -1.91 -6.07 10.15
CA ASN A 8 -1.57 -7.43 10.56
C ASN A 8 -0.92 -8.24 9.45
N TYR A 9 -1.41 -8.11 8.22
CA TYR A 9 -0.76 -8.78 7.08
C TYR A 9 0.66 -8.28 6.87
N PHE A 10 0.89 -6.99 7.00
CA PHE A 10 2.24 -6.43 6.90
C PHE A 10 3.16 -7.01 7.98
N LEU A 11 2.67 -7.09 9.21
CA LEU A 11 3.46 -7.64 10.33
C LEU A 11 3.71 -9.14 10.18
N GLN A 12 2.93 -9.84 9.35
CA GLN A 12 3.15 -11.25 9.03
C GLN A 12 4.14 -11.45 7.89
N GLY A 13 4.71 -10.38 7.34
CA GLY A 13 5.76 -10.49 6.34
C GLY A 13 5.39 -10.08 4.93
N LEU A 14 4.11 -9.73 4.65
CA LEU A 14 3.75 -9.23 3.33
C LEU A 14 4.29 -7.82 3.12
N ASN A 15 4.50 -7.43 1.85
CA ASN A 15 4.92 -6.06 1.60
C ASN A 15 3.72 -5.11 1.69
N CYS A 16 3.98 -3.80 1.62
CA CYS A 16 2.95 -2.79 1.82
C CYS A 16 1.76 -2.95 0.87
N CYS A 17 2.02 -3.16 -0.41
CA CYS A 17 0.95 -3.29 -1.40
C CYS A 17 0.18 -4.59 -1.18
N GLN A 18 0.88 -5.69 -0.98
CA GLN A 18 0.25 -6.98 -0.70
C GLN A 18 -0.67 -6.88 0.52
N ALA A 19 -0.18 -6.26 1.59
CA ALA A 19 -0.92 -6.16 2.84
C ALA A 19 -2.22 -5.37 2.68
N VAL A 20 -2.17 -4.23 2.02
CA VAL A 20 -3.36 -3.39 1.81
C VAL A 20 -4.39 -4.12 0.95
N VAL A 21 -3.96 -4.67 -0.19
CA VAL A 21 -4.89 -5.34 -1.11
C VAL A 21 -5.47 -6.61 -0.48
N MET A 22 -4.67 -7.35 0.27
CA MET A 22 -5.12 -8.57 0.93
C MET A 22 -6.28 -8.31 1.90
N ALA A 23 -6.29 -7.15 2.55
CA ALA A 23 -7.38 -6.78 3.46
C ALA A 23 -8.74 -6.73 2.74
N PHE A 24 -8.75 -6.57 1.43
CA PHE A 24 -9.98 -6.47 0.62
C PHE A 24 -10.22 -7.70 -0.25
N LYS A 25 -9.62 -8.82 0.06
CA LYS A 25 -9.72 -10.03 -0.77
C LYS A 25 -11.17 -10.46 -1.03
N ASP A 26 -12.03 -10.29 -0.06
CA ASP A 26 -13.44 -10.68 -0.22
C ASP A 26 -14.17 -9.75 -1.18
N GLU A 27 -13.93 -8.45 -1.07
CA GLU A 27 -14.53 -7.45 -1.96
C GLU A 27 -14.01 -7.61 -3.39
N LEU A 28 -12.75 -8.01 -3.54
CA LEU A 28 -12.12 -8.18 -4.85
C LEU A 28 -12.44 -9.53 -5.49
N LEU A 29 -12.95 -10.48 -4.71
CA LEU A 29 -13.24 -11.84 -5.16
C LEU A 29 -12.00 -12.54 -5.74
N LEU A 30 -10.84 -12.27 -5.15
CA LEU A 30 -9.57 -12.87 -5.54
C LEU A 30 -9.04 -13.76 -4.43
N SER A 31 -8.33 -14.81 -4.79
CA SER A 31 -7.66 -15.66 -3.81
C SER A 31 -6.44 -14.95 -3.23
N GLU A 32 -5.98 -15.40 -2.07
CA GLU A 32 -4.77 -14.87 -1.46
C GLU A 32 -3.56 -15.03 -2.39
N GLU A 33 -3.46 -16.17 -3.08
CA GLU A 33 -2.38 -16.44 -4.03
C GLU A 33 -2.41 -15.44 -5.19
N GLN A 34 -3.60 -15.20 -5.76
CA GLN A 34 -3.75 -14.24 -6.86
C GLN A 34 -3.34 -12.83 -6.42
N ILE A 35 -3.78 -12.40 -5.25
CA ILE A 35 -3.43 -11.08 -4.73
C ILE A 35 -1.93 -10.96 -4.53
N LYS A 36 -1.31 -11.95 -3.90
CA LYS A 36 0.14 -11.92 -3.68
C LYS A 36 0.92 -11.79 -4.97
N LYS A 37 0.52 -12.52 -6.01
CA LYS A 37 1.19 -12.48 -7.31
C LYS A 37 1.02 -11.13 -8.01
N LEU A 38 -0.19 -10.57 -7.98
CA LEU A 38 -0.48 -9.30 -8.64
C LEU A 38 0.20 -8.10 -7.99
N THR A 39 0.49 -8.20 -6.69
CA THR A 39 0.91 -7.02 -5.92
C THR A 39 2.36 -7.06 -5.45
N ILE A 40 3.06 -8.18 -5.63
CA ILE A 40 4.41 -8.34 -5.08
C ILE A 40 5.40 -7.29 -5.60
N GLY A 41 5.29 -6.89 -6.84
CA GLY A 41 6.24 -5.94 -7.45
C GLY A 41 6.15 -4.52 -6.92
N PHE A 42 5.09 -4.18 -6.20
CA PHE A 42 4.87 -2.80 -5.72
C PHE A 42 5.48 -2.51 -4.35
N GLY A 43 6.05 -3.51 -3.69
CA GLY A 43 6.64 -3.30 -2.37
C GLY A 43 7.88 -2.44 -2.40
N GLY A 44 8.09 -1.66 -1.34
CA GLY A 44 9.28 -0.82 -1.22
C GLY A 44 9.34 0.32 -2.21
N GLY A 45 8.19 0.79 -2.67
CA GLY A 45 8.13 1.86 -3.65
C GLY A 45 8.55 1.38 -5.04
N LEU A 46 7.88 0.38 -5.55
CA LEU A 46 8.12 -0.30 -6.82
C LEU A 46 9.44 -1.06 -6.77
N ALA A 47 9.34 -2.29 -6.25
CA ALA A 47 10.47 -3.22 -6.14
C ALA A 47 11.70 -2.58 -5.45
N ARG A 48 11.47 -1.90 -4.33
CA ARG A 48 12.48 -1.25 -3.49
C ARG A 48 13.22 -0.08 -4.15
N GLN A 49 12.65 0.47 -5.22
CA GLN A 49 13.22 1.65 -5.88
C GLN A 49 12.87 2.96 -5.17
N ARG A 50 12.06 2.89 -4.12
CA ARG A 50 11.71 4.04 -3.27
C ARG A 50 10.90 5.11 -4.00
N LEU A 51 10.09 4.68 -4.95
CA LEU A 51 9.17 5.54 -5.69
C LEU A 51 7.83 5.60 -4.94
N THR A 52 6.70 5.44 -5.63
CA THR A 52 5.39 5.51 -4.97
C THR A 52 5.27 4.48 -3.86
N CYS A 53 4.81 4.90 -2.69
CA CYS A 53 4.62 4.00 -1.54
C CYS A 53 3.70 2.83 -1.91
N GLY A 54 4.13 1.61 -1.55
CA GLY A 54 3.34 0.40 -1.84
C GLY A 54 1.95 0.42 -1.22
N ALA A 55 1.79 1.05 -0.07
CA ALA A 55 0.48 1.21 0.56
C ALA A 55 -0.44 2.08 -0.31
N VAL A 56 0.10 3.14 -0.90
CA VAL A 56 -0.64 4.01 -1.83
C VAL A 56 -1.02 3.24 -3.09
N SER A 57 -0.10 2.44 -3.64
CA SER A 57 -0.39 1.59 -4.80
C SER A 57 -1.49 0.59 -4.48
N GLY A 58 -1.44 -0.03 -3.30
CA GLY A 58 -2.48 -0.96 -2.85
C GLY A 58 -3.85 -0.29 -2.70
N MET A 59 -3.88 0.88 -2.09
CA MET A 59 -5.09 1.70 -1.96
C MET A 59 -5.68 2.00 -3.35
N THR A 60 -4.82 2.38 -4.29
CA THR A 60 -5.21 2.68 -5.66
C THR A 60 -5.83 1.46 -6.35
N ILE A 61 -5.21 0.30 -6.21
CA ILE A 61 -5.71 -0.95 -6.78
C ILE A 61 -7.11 -1.26 -6.23
N VAL A 62 -7.28 -1.16 -4.92
CA VAL A 62 -8.56 -1.49 -4.27
C VAL A 62 -9.67 -0.54 -4.71
N ILE A 63 -9.43 0.77 -4.66
CA ILE A 63 -10.43 1.76 -5.06
C ILE A 63 -10.79 1.58 -6.54
N SER A 64 -9.78 1.38 -7.39
CA SER A 64 -9.99 1.15 -8.82
C SER A 64 -10.87 -0.07 -9.07
N ALA A 65 -10.56 -1.18 -8.39
CA ALA A 65 -11.28 -2.43 -8.60
C ALA A 65 -12.73 -2.36 -8.13
N VAL A 66 -13.00 -1.66 -7.04
CA VAL A 66 -14.34 -1.60 -6.45
C VAL A 66 -15.19 -0.49 -7.04
N LYS A 67 -14.59 0.65 -7.34
CA LYS A 67 -15.33 1.86 -7.72
C LYS A 67 -15.28 2.23 -9.21
N SER A 68 -14.40 1.60 -9.99
CA SER A 68 -14.35 1.92 -11.42
C SER A 68 -14.95 0.79 -12.26
N ASP A 69 -15.37 1.13 -13.48
CA ASP A 69 -15.81 0.15 -14.48
C ASP A 69 -14.66 -0.28 -15.40
N GLY A 70 -13.47 0.27 -15.16
CA GLY A 70 -12.29 -0.01 -15.98
C GLY A 70 -12.19 0.82 -17.24
N ASN A 71 -13.18 1.67 -17.54
CA ASN A 71 -13.25 2.42 -18.79
C ASN A 71 -13.26 3.94 -18.60
N ASP A 72 -13.96 4.43 -17.59
CA ASP A 72 -14.06 5.87 -17.34
C ASP A 72 -12.83 6.35 -16.54
N LYS A 73 -11.80 6.72 -17.28
CA LYS A 73 -10.53 7.16 -16.68
C LYS A 73 -10.70 8.44 -15.86
N ALA A 74 -11.46 9.40 -16.37
CA ALA A 74 -11.62 10.67 -15.68
C ALA A 74 -12.24 10.48 -14.29
N ALA A 75 -13.28 9.67 -14.20
CA ALA A 75 -13.94 9.38 -12.92
C ALA A 75 -12.98 8.64 -11.96
N ALA A 76 -12.27 7.62 -12.46
CA ALA A 76 -11.34 6.86 -11.65
C ALA A 76 -10.18 7.73 -11.16
N TYR A 77 -9.59 8.52 -12.06
CA TYR A 77 -8.46 9.39 -11.72
C TYR A 77 -8.84 10.43 -10.67
N SER A 78 -10.02 11.02 -10.81
CA SER A 78 -10.50 11.99 -9.83
C SER A 78 -10.62 11.37 -8.43
N LEU A 79 -11.18 10.18 -8.36
CA LEU A 79 -11.36 9.48 -7.09
C LEU A 79 -10.02 9.12 -6.45
N ILE A 80 -9.09 8.61 -7.25
CA ILE A 80 -7.75 8.24 -6.78
C ILE A 80 -6.98 9.49 -6.32
N GLN A 81 -7.07 10.59 -7.05
CA GLN A 81 -6.40 11.84 -6.63
C GLN A 81 -6.88 12.31 -5.26
N LYS A 82 -8.18 12.22 -5.01
CA LYS A 82 -8.74 12.60 -3.70
C LYS A 82 -8.23 11.70 -2.58
N ALA A 83 -8.20 10.39 -2.82
CA ALA A 83 -7.69 9.45 -1.83
C ALA A 83 -6.21 9.70 -1.56
N CYS A 84 -5.43 9.97 -2.59
CA CYS A 84 -4.00 10.29 -2.45
C CYS A 84 -3.78 11.60 -1.68
N GLU A 85 -4.63 12.60 -1.91
CA GLU A 85 -4.55 13.87 -1.15
C GLU A 85 -4.79 13.63 0.34
N GLU A 86 -5.75 12.79 0.69
CA GLU A 86 -6.00 12.44 2.10
C GLU A 86 -4.80 11.74 2.72
N PHE A 87 -4.22 10.79 2.00
CA PHE A 87 -3.04 10.08 2.48
C PHE A 87 -1.88 11.06 2.69
N LYS A 88 -1.63 11.91 1.69
CA LYS A 88 -0.55 12.89 1.74
C LYS A 88 -0.75 13.92 2.86
N ALA A 89 -1.99 14.31 3.12
CA ALA A 89 -2.30 15.27 4.20
C ALA A 89 -1.90 14.71 5.56
N GLN A 90 -1.97 13.41 5.76
CA GLN A 90 -1.65 12.77 7.04
C GLN A 90 -0.20 12.30 7.14
N THR A 91 0.48 12.06 6.02
CA THR A 91 1.83 11.50 6.00
C THR A 91 2.89 12.45 5.47
N GLY A 92 2.47 13.46 4.72
CA GLY A 92 3.37 14.43 4.09
C GLY A 92 3.80 14.07 2.67
N SER A 93 3.56 12.85 2.22
CA SER A 93 4.03 12.42 0.90
C SER A 93 3.31 11.16 0.41
N LEU A 94 3.47 10.87 -0.88
CA LEU A 94 3.08 9.60 -1.49
C LEU A 94 4.31 8.75 -1.84
N ILE A 95 5.50 9.30 -1.63
CA ILE A 95 6.74 8.73 -2.14
C ILE A 95 7.48 7.99 -1.03
N CYS A 96 7.82 6.72 -1.30
CA CYS A 96 8.49 5.86 -0.32
C CYS A 96 9.76 6.54 0.24
N ALA A 97 10.60 7.09 -0.64
CA ALA A 97 11.84 7.74 -0.22
C ALA A 97 11.62 8.90 0.76
N GLU A 98 10.50 9.60 0.62
CA GLU A 98 10.22 10.78 1.46
C GLU A 98 9.67 10.40 2.85
N MET A 99 9.18 9.18 2.99
CA MET A 99 8.62 8.70 4.25
C MET A 99 9.58 7.80 5.03
N LEU A 100 10.65 7.35 4.41
CA LEU A 100 11.73 6.61 5.05
C LEU A 100 12.90 7.55 5.30
N SER A 101 13.86 7.14 6.13
CA SER A 101 15.00 8.00 6.46
C SER A 101 16.29 7.21 6.60
N GLY A 102 17.42 7.93 6.53
CA GLY A 102 18.74 7.39 6.85
C GLY A 102 19.24 6.32 5.89
N GLU A 103 19.89 5.33 6.44
CA GLU A 103 20.52 4.26 5.68
C GLU A 103 19.53 3.44 4.84
N ILE A 104 18.27 3.40 5.26
CA ILE A 104 17.22 2.65 4.54
C ILE A 104 17.13 3.12 3.09
N LEU A 105 17.27 4.43 2.86
CA LEU A 105 17.15 5.03 1.52
C LEU A 105 18.28 4.65 0.59
N LYS A 106 19.43 4.27 1.14
CA LYS A 106 20.62 3.94 0.35
C LYS A 106 20.54 2.55 -0.26
N ASP A 107 19.78 1.66 0.34
CA ASP A 107 19.66 0.29 -0.14
C ASP A 107 18.48 0.15 -1.11
N LYS A 108 18.81 0.20 -2.40
CA LYS A 108 17.85 -0.01 -3.49
C LYS A 108 18.05 -1.35 -4.17
N SER A 109 18.79 -2.27 -3.55
CA SER A 109 18.96 -3.62 -4.07
C SER A 109 17.64 -4.36 -4.12
N ALA A 110 17.54 -5.38 -4.96
CA ALA A 110 16.33 -6.17 -5.08
C ALA A 110 16.13 -7.13 -3.89
N THR A 111 17.12 -7.24 -3.01
CA THR A 111 17.06 -8.16 -1.86
C THR A 111 16.33 -7.53 -0.68
N PRO A 112 15.15 -8.03 -0.29
CA PRO A 112 14.44 -7.50 0.88
C PRO A 112 15.23 -7.71 2.16
N GLU A 113 15.04 -6.79 3.10
CA GLU A 113 15.64 -6.91 4.41
C GLU A 113 14.88 -7.93 5.26
N GLU A 114 15.60 -8.54 6.20
CA GLU A 114 14.99 -9.45 7.14
C GLU A 114 13.98 -8.72 8.05
N ARG A 115 12.85 -9.35 8.30
CA ARG A 115 11.78 -8.79 9.15
C ARG A 115 12.07 -9.02 10.61
N THR A 116 12.91 -8.15 11.19
CA THR A 116 13.29 -8.17 12.61
C THR A 116 12.52 -7.11 13.37
N PRO A 117 12.52 -7.14 14.73
CA PRO A 117 11.94 -6.03 15.50
C PRO A 117 12.54 -4.68 15.15
N GLU A 118 13.86 -4.64 14.85
CA GLU A 118 14.52 -3.41 14.43
C GLU A 118 13.97 -2.88 13.10
N TYR A 119 13.66 -3.78 12.16
CA TYR A 119 13.05 -3.42 10.90
C TYR A 119 11.76 -2.63 11.13
N TYR A 120 10.87 -3.17 11.96
CA TYR A 120 9.56 -2.53 12.20
C TYR A 120 9.67 -1.23 12.97
N LYS A 121 10.64 -1.11 13.89
CA LYS A 121 10.84 0.12 14.66
C LYS A 121 11.29 1.29 13.78
N LYS A 122 12.06 1.02 12.74
CA LYS A 122 12.68 2.05 11.90
C LYS A 122 11.78 2.51 10.74
N ARG A 123 10.64 1.86 10.55
CA ARG A 123 9.79 2.14 9.40
C ARG A 123 8.35 2.44 9.81
N PRO A 124 7.72 3.44 9.16
CA PRO A 124 6.31 3.73 9.41
C PRO A 124 5.37 2.82 8.61
N CYS A 125 5.90 1.84 7.88
CA CYS A 125 5.15 1.09 6.87
C CYS A 125 3.89 0.40 7.41
N ALA A 126 3.94 -0.14 8.63
CA ALA A 126 2.76 -0.78 9.22
C ALA A 126 1.61 0.22 9.39
N ASP A 127 1.93 1.43 9.87
CA ASP A 127 0.93 2.48 10.05
C ASP A 127 0.47 3.05 8.72
N LEU A 128 1.33 3.08 7.72
CA LEU A 128 0.97 3.50 6.36
C LEU A 128 -0.01 2.51 5.73
N CYS A 129 0.19 1.22 5.95
CA CYS A 129 -0.74 0.19 5.50
C CYS A 129 -2.11 0.36 6.18
N PHE A 130 -2.11 0.62 7.47
CA PHE A 130 -3.32 0.89 8.22
C PHE A 130 -4.08 2.06 7.60
N LEU A 131 -3.40 3.19 7.44
CA LEU A 131 -4.00 4.42 6.90
C LEU A 131 -4.56 4.21 5.50
N ALA A 132 -3.76 3.62 4.60
CA ALA A 132 -4.19 3.38 3.22
C ALA A 132 -5.44 2.52 3.15
N ALA A 133 -5.49 1.46 3.96
CA ALA A 133 -6.65 0.57 4.00
C ALA A 133 -7.89 1.27 4.58
N GLU A 134 -7.71 2.12 5.60
CA GLU A 134 -8.82 2.89 6.17
C GLU A 134 -9.40 3.87 5.15
N ILE A 135 -8.54 4.55 4.40
CA ILE A 135 -8.97 5.46 3.34
C ILE A 135 -9.72 4.67 2.25
N ALA A 136 -9.14 3.56 1.79
CA ALA A 136 -9.79 2.74 0.76
C ALA A 136 -11.16 2.25 1.23
N GLU A 137 -11.29 1.85 2.48
CA GLU A 137 -12.56 1.42 3.05
C GLU A 137 -13.62 2.51 2.98
N GLU A 138 -13.25 3.75 3.32
CA GLU A 138 -14.17 4.89 3.26
C GLU A 138 -14.65 5.15 1.82
N TYR A 139 -13.72 5.10 0.85
CA TYR A 139 -14.08 5.33 -0.55
C TYR A 139 -14.92 4.20 -1.15
N ASN A 140 -14.85 3.01 -0.58
CA ASN A 140 -15.57 1.85 -1.08
C ASN A 140 -17.00 1.71 -0.52
N LYS A 141 -17.38 2.57 0.38
CA LYS A 141 -18.74 2.58 0.95
C LYS A 141 -19.79 3.06 -0.04
#